data_466f8d937c18e8939578f778158ced9f
#
_entry.id   466f8d937c18e8939578f778158ced9f
#
_cell.length_a   1.000
_cell.length_b   1.000
_cell.length_c   1.000
_cell.angle_alpha   90.00
_cell.angle_beta   90.00
_cell.angle_gamma   90.00
#
_symmetry.space_group_name_H-M   'P 1'
#
loop_
_entity.id
_entity.type
_entity.pdbx_description
1 polymer ?
#
loop_
_entity_poly.entity_id
_entity_poly.type
_entity_poly.pdbx_seq_one_letter_code
_entity_poly.pdbx_strand_id
1 'polypeptide(L)'
;MTSPLRRRALVLGAVCSSVVPIAARARDADVPYVPTPPEVVEGMLDMAGLKPGERLIDLGSGDGRIPMAAVRRGASALGVEIDSDLVARARAKARFAGLEGRVHFVRDDLFTVSLRDADVVTLYLLPDINERLKPKLLSEMKPGARVVSHAFDMGDWPPEQHREVSEKHVYLWTIPAIAGGEWRLVRGDGTTATLAIAQRYSRVSGMLDGRAIRDARLAGAALSFAADGVAYRGAVGDRTIIGDTWRAERID
;
A
#
# COMPACT_ATOMS: atom_id res chain seq x y z
N MET A 1 8.30 40.57 89.90
CA MET A 1 9.05 41.13 88.77
C MET A 1 9.17 40.05 87.70
N THR A 2 8.38 40.15 86.65
CA THR A 2 8.05 39.10 85.69
C THR A 2 8.82 39.33 84.40
N SER A 3 9.52 38.29 83.92
CA SER A 3 10.28 38.31 82.66
C SER A 3 9.35 37.68 81.57
N PRO A 4 9.28 38.23 80.33
CA PRO A 4 8.40 37.72 79.29
C PRO A 4 9.10 36.65 78.43
N LEU A 5 8.36 35.57 78.23
CA LEU A 5 8.67 34.47 77.33
C LEU A 5 8.63 34.90 75.84
N ARG A 6 9.76 34.73 75.13
CA ARG A 6 9.82 34.89 73.67
C ARG A 6 9.22 33.63 72.98
N ARG A 7 8.10 33.79 72.27
CA ARG A 7 7.57 32.79 71.37
C ARG A 7 8.41 32.76 70.07
N ARG A 8 9.01 31.63 69.80
CA ARG A 8 9.62 31.33 68.48
C ARG A 8 8.53 30.84 67.53
N ALA A 9 8.28 31.55 66.45
CA ALA A 9 7.41 31.11 65.37
C ALA A 9 8.15 30.07 64.51
N LEU A 10 7.57 28.90 64.36
CA LEU A 10 8.00 27.85 63.44
C LEU A 10 7.42 28.18 62.06
N VAL A 11 8.26 28.49 61.09
CA VAL A 11 7.86 28.62 59.68
C VAL A 11 7.93 27.24 59.06
N LEU A 12 6.74 26.64 58.83
CA LEU A 12 6.63 25.44 57.98
C LEU A 12 6.78 25.85 56.52
N GLY A 13 7.90 25.50 55.90
CA GLY A 13 8.10 25.61 54.47
C GLY A 13 7.32 24.47 53.76
N ALA A 14 6.28 24.82 52.99
CA ALA A 14 5.60 23.87 52.09
C ALA A 14 6.48 23.60 50.88
N VAL A 15 7.00 22.38 50.79
CA VAL A 15 7.68 21.88 49.59
C VAL A 15 6.58 21.50 48.57
N CYS A 16 6.34 22.37 47.59
CA CYS A 16 5.51 22.08 46.45
C CYS A 16 6.25 21.09 45.52
N SER A 17 5.99 19.81 45.66
CA SER A 17 6.44 18.81 44.67
C SER A 17 5.63 18.98 43.39
N SER A 18 6.22 19.63 42.38
CA SER A 18 5.68 19.68 41.04
C SER A 18 5.77 18.27 40.42
N VAL A 19 4.63 17.57 40.44
CA VAL A 19 4.48 16.35 39.64
C VAL A 19 4.43 16.78 38.17
N VAL A 20 5.54 16.56 37.46
CA VAL A 20 5.58 16.69 36.01
C VAL A 20 4.72 15.53 35.47
N PRO A 21 3.64 15.79 34.73
CA PRO A 21 2.89 14.70 34.11
C PRO A 21 3.79 14.05 33.06
N ILE A 22 4.11 12.77 33.24
CA ILE A 22 4.67 11.92 32.20
C ILE A 22 3.54 11.74 31.17
N ALA A 23 3.42 12.68 30.25
CA ALA A 23 2.57 12.56 29.09
C ALA A 23 3.44 12.17 27.91
N ALA A 24 3.26 10.98 27.47
CA ALA A 24 3.19 10.49 26.11
C ALA A 24 3.48 9.00 26.16
N ARG A 25 2.44 8.23 26.42
CA ARG A 25 2.44 6.86 25.96
C ARG A 25 2.66 6.90 24.46
N ALA A 26 3.80 6.42 24.00
CA ALA A 26 3.92 5.93 22.63
C ALA A 26 2.76 4.93 22.42
N ARG A 27 1.97 5.11 21.37
CA ARG A 27 1.02 4.07 20.96
C ARG A 27 1.86 2.82 20.73
N ASP A 28 1.54 1.75 21.44
CA ASP A 28 2.15 0.46 21.20
C ASP A 28 1.92 0.10 19.73
N ALA A 29 2.96 -0.39 19.06
CA ALA A 29 2.82 -0.82 17.67
C ALA A 29 1.84 -2.00 17.61
N ASP A 30 0.85 -1.92 16.72
CA ASP A 30 -0.14 -3.01 16.52
C ASP A 30 0.55 -4.30 16.00
N VAL A 31 1.78 -4.20 15.51
CA VAL A 31 2.56 -5.31 14.93
C VAL A 31 3.94 -5.36 15.59
N PRO A 32 4.37 -6.52 16.16
CA PRO A 32 5.71 -6.66 16.68
C PRO A 32 6.74 -6.56 15.55
N TYR A 33 7.86 -5.89 15.81
CA TYR A 33 8.94 -5.80 14.83
C TYR A 33 9.64 -7.15 14.64
N VAL A 34 9.45 -7.75 13.47
CA VAL A 34 10.16 -8.94 13.01
C VAL A 34 10.81 -8.62 11.66
N PRO A 35 12.15 -8.68 11.55
CA PRO A 35 12.81 -8.29 10.32
C PRO A 35 12.64 -9.34 9.20
N THR A 36 12.28 -8.90 7.99
CA THR A 36 12.26 -9.76 6.78
C THR A 36 13.68 -10.21 6.44
N PRO A 37 13.94 -11.52 6.24
CA PRO A 37 15.25 -12.00 5.82
C PRO A 37 15.71 -11.37 4.48
N PRO A 38 17.03 -11.16 4.27
CA PRO A 38 17.54 -10.50 3.06
C PRO A 38 17.11 -11.20 1.76
N GLU A 39 17.14 -12.50 1.69
CA GLU A 39 16.72 -13.30 0.54
C GLU A 39 15.23 -13.14 0.23
N VAL A 40 14.39 -12.97 1.26
CA VAL A 40 12.96 -12.70 1.10
C VAL A 40 12.75 -11.28 0.60
N VAL A 41 13.52 -10.30 1.09
CA VAL A 41 13.50 -8.92 0.56
C VAL A 41 13.79 -8.91 -0.94
N GLU A 42 14.85 -9.58 -1.37
CA GLU A 42 15.19 -9.68 -2.79
C GLU A 42 14.07 -10.38 -3.58
N GLY A 43 13.54 -11.50 -3.07
CA GLY A 43 12.42 -12.22 -3.67
C GLY A 43 11.14 -11.38 -3.80
N MET A 44 10.82 -10.54 -2.81
CA MET A 44 9.70 -9.59 -2.86
C MET A 44 9.89 -8.56 -3.98
N LEU A 45 11.10 -7.96 -4.09
CA LEU A 45 11.40 -6.96 -5.10
C LEU A 45 11.45 -7.56 -6.51
N ASP A 46 11.93 -8.80 -6.66
CA ASP A 46 11.91 -9.55 -7.91
C ASP A 46 10.48 -9.87 -8.34
N MET A 47 9.65 -10.34 -7.40
CA MET A 47 8.25 -10.66 -7.66
C MET A 47 7.45 -9.42 -8.05
N ALA A 48 7.74 -8.27 -7.41
CA ALA A 48 7.20 -6.98 -7.80
C ALA A 48 7.65 -6.55 -9.20
N GLY A 49 8.74 -7.10 -9.73
CA GLY A 49 9.37 -6.61 -10.96
C GLY A 49 9.76 -5.14 -10.83
N LEU A 50 10.31 -4.74 -9.65
CA LEU A 50 10.68 -3.35 -9.35
C LEU A 50 11.71 -2.85 -10.35
N LYS A 51 11.45 -1.69 -10.98
CA LYS A 51 12.28 -1.08 -12.01
C LYS A 51 12.99 0.17 -11.49
N PRO A 52 14.15 0.51 -12.08
CA PRO A 52 14.76 1.81 -11.84
C PRO A 52 13.81 2.96 -12.17
N GLY A 53 13.81 3.99 -11.34
CA GLY A 53 12.93 5.16 -11.46
C GLY A 53 11.54 5.00 -10.83
N GLU A 54 11.12 3.80 -10.46
CA GLU A 54 9.86 3.58 -9.75
C GLU A 54 9.93 4.04 -8.28
N ARG A 55 8.78 4.27 -7.69
CA ARG A 55 8.61 4.64 -6.28
C ARG A 55 8.05 3.49 -5.47
N LEU A 56 8.80 3.04 -4.46
CA LEU A 56 8.36 2.05 -3.48
C LEU A 56 7.95 2.72 -2.17
N ILE A 57 6.83 2.28 -1.59
CA ILE A 57 6.43 2.62 -0.22
C ILE A 57 6.38 1.33 0.60
N ASP A 58 7.09 1.30 1.72
CA ASP A 58 7.13 0.17 2.66
C ASP A 58 6.34 0.53 3.91
N LEU A 59 5.25 -0.16 4.16
CA LEU A 59 4.35 0.09 5.28
C LEU A 59 4.71 -0.82 6.46
N GLY A 60 5.12 -0.21 7.59
CA GLY A 60 5.75 -0.91 8.70
C GLY A 60 7.22 -1.19 8.38
N SER A 61 7.97 -0.16 7.98
CA SER A 61 9.31 -0.33 7.38
C SER A 61 10.40 -0.80 8.33
N GLY A 62 10.13 -0.83 9.64
CA GLY A 62 11.07 -1.30 10.64
C GLY A 62 12.42 -0.60 10.53
N ASP A 63 13.48 -1.40 10.37
CA ASP A 63 14.86 -0.92 10.24
C ASP A 63 15.25 -0.42 8.84
N GLY A 64 14.28 -0.37 7.91
CA GLY A 64 14.44 0.21 6.58
C GLY A 64 15.08 -0.69 5.53
N ARG A 65 15.21 -2.00 5.76
CA ARG A 65 15.92 -2.92 4.86
C ARG A 65 15.29 -3.04 3.47
N ILE A 66 13.97 -3.11 3.37
CA ILE A 66 13.26 -3.19 2.08
C ILE A 66 13.40 -1.88 1.30
N PRO A 67 13.11 -0.68 1.85
CA PRO A 67 13.34 0.59 1.16
C PRO A 67 14.79 0.78 0.70
N MET A 68 15.78 0.44 1.51
CA MET A 68 17.19 0.55 1.13
C MET A 68 17.57 -0.44 0.01
N ALA A 69 17.02 -1.65 0.00
CA ALA A 69 17.22 -2.61 -1.09
C ALA A 69 16.60 -2.10 -2.40
N ALA A 70 15.40 -1.52 -2.34
CA ALA A 70 14.75 -0.91 -3.51
C ALA A 70 15.59 0.22 -4.12
N VAL A 71 16.18 1.08 -3.29
CA VAL A 71 17.04 2.17 -3.75
C VAL A 71 18.31 1.65 -4.41
N ARG A 72 18.92 0.56 -3.94
CA ARG A 72 20.06 -0.09 -4.60
C ARG A 72 19.71 -0.61 -6.00
N ARG A 73 18.45 -0.95 -6.25
CA ARG A 73 17.92 -1.33 -7.57
C ARG A 73 17.55 -0.13 -8.46
N GLY A 74 17.81 1.09 -8.01
CA GLY A 74 17.57 2.31 -8.80
C GLY A 74 16.20 2.97 -8.57
N ALA A 75 15.35 2.43 -7.70
CA ALA A 75 14.09 3.05 -7.30
C ALA A 75 14.29 4.21 -6.32
N SER A 76 13.25 5.00 -6.08
CA SER A 76 13.10 5.85 -4.91
C SER A 76 12.25 5.12 -3.86
N ALA A 77 12.45 5.40 -2.56
CA ALA A 77 11.69 4.69 -1.55
C ALA A 77 11.29 5.56 -0.35
N LEU A 78 10.11 5.26 0.20
CA LEU A 78 9.60 5.80 1.46
C LEU A 78 9.34 4.63 2.41
N GLY A 79 9.96 4.66 3.59
CA GLY A 79 9.60 3.78 4.70
C GLY A 79 8.69 4.51 5.67
N VAL A 80 7.56 3.92 6.00
CA VAL A 80 6.58 4.43 6.97
C VAL A 80 6.60 3.52 8.18
N GLU A 81 6.87 4.10 9.36
CA GLU A 81 7.03 3.35 10.60
C GLU A 81 6.50 4.19 11.77
N ILE A 82 5.79 3.56 12.69
CA ILE A 82 5.22 4.26 13.84
C ILE A 82 6.20 4.36 15.01
N ASP A 83 7.13 3.42 15.12
CA ASP A 83 8.17 3.39 16.16
C ASP A 83 9.29 4.38 15.83
N SER A 84 9.45 5.40 16.70
CA SER A 84 10.47 6.44 16.54
C SER A 84 11.90 5.92 16.54
N ASP A 85 12.18 4.86 17.31
CA ASP A 85 13.52 4.28 17.45
C ASP A 85 13.90 3.50 16.21
N LEU A 86 12.94 2.77 15.62
CA LEU A 86 13.11 2.10 14.33
C LEU A 86 13.34 3.11 13.21
N VAL A 87 12.56 4.19 13.16
CA VAL A 87 12.79 5.29 12.20
C VAL A 87 14.19 5.90 12.35
N ALA A 88 14.61 6.17 13.58
CA ALA A 88 15.95 6.72 13.83
C ALA A 88 17.05 5.74 13.36
N ARG A 89 16.90 4.44 13.63
CA ARG A 89 17.82 3.39 13.16
C ARG A 89 17.86 3.30 11.65
N ALA A 90 16.69 3.31 10.98
CA ALA A 90 16.59 3.26 9.52
C ALA A 90 17.29 4.46 8.86
N ARG A 91 17.07 5.68 9.39
CA ARG A 91 17.75 6.90 8.92
C ARG A 91 19.28 6.82 9.11
N ALA A 92 19.73 6.34 10.26
CA ALA A 92 21.17 6.17 10.53
C ALA A 92 21.80 5.16 9.55
N LYS A 93 21.14 4.03 9.29
CA LYS A 93 21.59 3.01 8.31
C LYS A 93 21.64 3.59 6.88
N ALA A 94 20.60 4.34 6.47
CA ALA A 94 20.57 4.97 5.15
C ALA A 94 21.70 5.96 4.94
N ARG A 95 21.98 6.79 5.97
CA ARG A 95 23.11 7.73 5.97
C ARG A 95 24.45 7.01 5.87
N PHE A 96 24.66 6.00 6.69
CA PHE A 96 25.88 5.21 6.66
C PHE A 96 26.10 4.54 5.30
N ALA A 97 25.04 4.14 4.62
CA ALA A 97 25.06 3.52 3.28
C ALA A 97 25.09 4.54 2.14
N GLY A 98 25.05 5.87 2.38
CA GLY A 98 25.01 6.92 1.35
C GLY A 98 23.73 6.91 0.50
N LEU A 99 22.60 6.50 1.07
CA LEU A 99 21.33 6.32 0.33
C LEU A 99 20.30 7.43 0.61
N GLU A 100 20.56 8.38 1.51
CA GLU A 100 19.61 9.39 2.01
C GLU A 100 19.01 10.29 0.92
N GLY A 101 19.65 10.42 -0.25
CA GLY A 101 19.11 11.20 -1.37
C GLY A 101 17.94 10.51 -2.11
N ARG A 102 17.72 9.22 -1.91
CA ARG A 102 16.68 8.44 -2.61
C ARG A 102 15.79 7.60 -1.70
N VAL A 103 16.14 7.45 -0.41
CA VAL A 103 15.30 6.79 0.59
C VAL A 103 14.98 7.77 1.71
N HIS A 104 13.68 7.81 2.07
CA HIS A 104 13.21 8.61 3.20
C HIS A 104 12.47 7.72 4.18
N PHE A 105 12.55 8.07 5.47
CA PHE A 105 11.82 7.38 6.53
C PHE A 105 11.02 8.40 7.32
N VAL A 106 9.73 8.12 7.49
CA VAL A 106 8.81 8.98 8.25
C VAL A 106 8.22 8.21 9.41
N ARG A 107 8.08 8.91 10.54
CA ARG A 107 7.28 8.41 11.64
C ARG A 107 5.82 8.79 11.36
N ASP A 108 5.03 7.82 10.95
CA ASP A 108 3.62 8.05 10.60
C ASP A 108 2.82 6.76 10.78
N ASP A 109 1.49 6.89 10.80
CA ASP A 109 0.55 5.79 10.77
C ASP A 109 0.35 5.35 9.30
N LEU A 110 0.59 4.06 9.03
CA LEU A 110 0.45 3.46 7.69
C LEU A 110 -0.97 3.62 7.10
N PHE A 111 -1.98 3.84 7.93
CA PHE A 111 -3.35 4.12 7.46
C PHE A 111 -3.55 5.57 6.98
N THR A 112 -2.67 6.50 7.34
CA THR A 112 -2.82 7.93 7.02
C THR A 112 -1.94 8.41 5.88
N VAL A 113 -0.79 7.75 5.63
CA VAL A 113 0.13 8.13 4.55
C VAL A 113 -0.51 7.95 3.18
N SER A 114 -0.27 8.90 2.24
CA SER A 114 -0.77 8.79 0.86
C SER A 114 0.00 7.73 0.06
N LEU A 115 -0.73 6.89 -0.68
CA LEU A 115 -0.18 5.86 -1.57
C LEU A 115 -0.29 6.23 -3.06
N ARG A 116 -0.78 7.43 -3.40
CA ARG A 116 -1.11 7.82 -4.80
C ARG A 116 0.07 7.75 -5.74
N ASP A 117 1.27 8.05 -5.25
CA ASP A 117 2.49 8.07 -6.06
C ASP A 117 3.26 6.75 -6.04
N ALA A 118 2.76 5.72 -5.34
CA ALA A 118 3.41 4.43 -5.26
C ALA A 118 3.27 3.63 -6.57
N ASP A 119 4.39 3.11 -7.07
CA ASP A 119 4.42 2.06 -8.08
C ASP A 119 4.39 0.67 -7.43
N VAL A 120 5.03 0.56 -6.26
CA VAL A 120 5.07 -0.66 -5.46
C VAL A 120 4.83 -0.32 -3.98
N VAL A 121 3.96 -1.09 -3.33
CA VAL A 121 3.82 -1.10 -1.87
C VAL A 121 4.28 -2.45 -1.35
N THR A 122 5.10 -2.43 -0.29
CA THR A 122 5.55 -3.64 0.40
C THR A 122 4.97 -3.71 1.81
N LEU A 123 4.64 -4.93 2.27
CA LEU A 123 4.00 -5.22 3.55
C LEU A 123 4.68 -6.40 4.23
N TYR A 124 4.91 -6.30 5.53
CA TYR A 124 5.11 -7.43 6.42
C TYR A 124 4.37 -7.15 7.73
N LEU A 125 3.06 -7.31 7.68
CA LEU A 125 2.13 -6.96 8.73
C LEU A 125 1.27 -8.17 9.10
N LEU A 126 0.43 -8.04 10.14
CA LEU A 126 -0.51 -9.09 10.51
C LEU A 126 -1.68 -9.17 9.52
N PRO A 127 -2.37 -10.33 9.42
CA PRO A 127 -3.47 -10.53 8.46
C PRO A 127 -4.59 -9.50 8.58
N ASP A 128 -5.01 -9.17 9.80
CA ASP A 128 -6.08 -8.20 10.06
C ASP A 128 -5.69 -6.78 9.64
N ILE A 129 -4.41 -6.41 9.75
CA ILE A 129 -3.89 -5.14 9.27
C ILE A 129 -3.90 -5.09 7.73
N ASN A 130 -3.48 -6.19 7.07
CA ASN A 130 -3.55 -6.30 5.61
C ASN A 130 -4.99 -6.14 5.10
N GLU A 131 -5.96 -6.79 5.76
CA GLU A 131 -7.37 -6.67 5.40
C GLU A 131 -7.90 -5.24 5.61
N ARG A 132 -7.52 -4.57 6.67
CA ARG A 132 -7.89 -3.16 6.93
C ARG A 132 -7.26 -2.20 5.93
N LEU A 133 -6.05 -2.49 5.42
CA LEU A 133 -5.38 -1.69 4.39
C LEU A 133 -5.98 -1.85 3.00
N LYS A 134 -6.61 -2.98 2.71
CA LYS A 134 -7.15 -3.32 1.39
C LYS A 134 -7.98 -2.19 0.73
N PRO A 135 -8.97 -1.56 1.39
CA PRO A 135 -9.73 -0.45 0.79
C PRO A 135 -8.85 0.73 0.40
N LYS A 136 -7.85 1.07 1.22
CA LYS A 136 -6.91 2.15 0.97
C LYS A 136 -6.01 1.85 -0.24
N LEU A 137 -5.46 0.64 -0.31
CA LEU A 137 -4.64 0.20 -1.44
C LEU A 137 -5.43 0.30 -2.76
N LEU A 138 -6.67 -0.20 -2.78
CA LEU A 138 -7.53 -0.21 -3.95
C LEU A 138 -8.01 1.19 -4.37
N SER A 139 -8.18 2.13 -3.44
CA SER A 139 -8.71 3.47 -3.73
C SER A 139 -7.64 4.51 -4.02
N GLU A 140 -6.43 4.37 -3.48
CA GLU A 140 -5.39 5.38 -3.62
C GLU A 140 -4.34 5.02 -4.66
N MET A 141 -3.99 3.74 -4.81
CA MET A 141 -2.95 3.36 -5.76
C MET A 141 -3.48 3.35 -7.19
N LYS A 142 -2.62 3.75 -8.13
CA LYS A 142 -2.97 3.75 -9.55
C LYS A 142 -3.12 2.33 -10.11
N PRO A 143 -3.99 2.12 -11.10
CA PRO A 143 -4.10 0.84 -11.81
C PRO A 143 -2.73 0.41 -12.38
N GLY A 144 -2.37 -0.86 -12.17
CA GLY A 144 -1.07 -1.41 -12.53
C GLY A 144 0.01 -1.26 -11.46
N ALA A 145 -0.21 -0.49 -10.40
CA ALA A 145 0.66 -0.52 -9.23
C ALA A 145 0.58 -1.89 -8.54
N ARG A 146 1.64 -2.27 -7.85
CA ARG A 146 1.79 -3.62 -7.29
C ARG A 146 1.90 -3.56 -5.78
N VAL A 147 1.28 -4.56 -5.13
CA VAL A 147 1.39 -4.78 -3.68
C VAL A 147 2.06 -6.12 -3.45
N VAL A 148 3.10 -6.16 -2.64
CA VAL A 148 3.81 -7.38 -2.28
C VAL A 148 3.78 -7.56 -0.77
N SER A 149 3.30 -8.70 -0.30
CA SER A 149 3.25 -9.02 1.12
C SER A 149 4.11 -10.23 1.46
N HIS A 150 4.90 -10.11 2.53
CA HIS A 150 5.61 -11.21 3.16
C HIS A 150 4.68 -11.91 4.15
N ALA A 151 4.65 -13.23 4.10
CA ALA A 151 3.98 -14.19 4.98
C ALA A 151 2.45 -14.20 4.94
N PHE A 152 1.77 -13.07 4.80
CA PHE A 152 0.31 -12.98 4.94
C PHE A 152 -0.36 -12.44 3.68
N ASP A 153 -1.50 -13.03 3.33
CA ASP A 153 -2.34 -12.59 2.22
C ASP A 153 -3.30 -11.44 2.60
N MET A 154 -4.29 -11.16 1.76
CA MET A 154 -5.32 -10.14 1.94
C MET A 154 -6.73 -10.72 2.03
N GLY A 155 -6.87 -11.92 2.59
CA GLY A 155 -8.14 -12.58 2.80
C GLY A 155 -8.88 -12.88 1.49
N ASP A 156 -10.04 -12.25 1.28
CA ASP A 156 -10.90 -12.50 0.11
C ASP A 156 -10.40 -11.90 -1.21
N TRP A 157 -9.29 -11.13 -1.21
CA TRP A 157 -8.61 -10.68 -2.42
C TRP A 157 -7.51 -11.68 -2.80
N PRO A 158 -7.77 -12.61 -3.74
CA PRO A 158 -6.78 -13.62 -4.10
C PRO A 158 -5.56 -12.99 -4.76
N PRO A 159 -4.34 -13.42 -4.40
CA PRO A 159 -3.13 -12.94 -5.04
C PRO A 159 -3.05 -13.42 -6.50
N GLU A 160 -2.42 -12.63 -7.36
CA GLU A 160 -2.09 -13.01 -8.73
C GLU A 160 -0.92 -13.99 -8.78
N GLN A 161 0.01 -13.84 -7.85
CA GLN A 161 1.14 -14.74 -7.68
C GLN A 161 1.37 -15.02 -6.20
N HIS A 162 1.75 -16.25 -5.93
CA HIS A 162 2.21 -16.72 -4.64
C HIS A 162 3.47 -17.55 -4.85
N ARG A 163 4.52 -17.25 -4.11
CA ARG A 163 5.78 -18.00 -4.13
C ARG A 163 6.29 -18.25 -2.72
N GLU A 164 7.07 -19.28 -2.58
CA GLU A 164 7.86 -19.53 -1.40
C GLU A 164 9.32 -19.14 -1.67
N VAL A 165 9.88 -18.31 -0.80
CA VAL A 165 11.25 -17.84 -0.84
C VAL A 165 11.88 -18.13 0.52
N SER A 166 12.87 -19.03 0.58
CA SER A 166 13.52 -19.44 1.84
C SER A 166 12.50 -19.81 2.93
N GLU A 167 11.54 -20.69 2.59
CA GLU A 167 10.48 -21.16 3.47
C GLU A 167 9.52 -20.07 3.98
N LYS A 168 9.48 -18.94 3.28
CA LYS A 168 8.56 -17.83 3.56
C LYS A 168 7.64 -17.57 2.38
N HIS A 169 6.38 -17.38 2.66
CA HIS A 169 5.39 -17.04 1.65
C HIS A 169 5.52 -15.59 1.21
N VAL A 170 5.45 -15.35 -0.08
CA VAL A 170 5.41 -14.02 -0.69
C VAL A 170 4.24 -13.97 -1.66
N TYR A 171 3.42 -12.94 -1.54
CA TYR A 171 2.21 -12.74 -2.32
C TYR A 171 2.28 -11.46 -3.12
N LEU A 172 1.72 -11.47 -4.33
CA LEU A 172 1.65 -10.31 -5.22
C LEU A 172 0.22 -10.05 -5.68
N TRP A 173 -0.17 -8.78 -5.66
CA TRP A 173 -1.39 -8.24 -6.27
C TRP A 173 -1.03 -7.07 -7.18
N THR A 174 -1.77 -6.94 -8.28
CA THR A 174 -1.76 -5.75 -9.13
C THR A 174 -3.05 -4.97 -8.91
N ILE A 175 -2.97 -3.68 -8.70
CA ILE A 175 -4.14 -2.82 -8.52
C ILE A 175 -4.94 -2.79 -9.82
N PRO A 176 -6.21 -3.24 -9.83
CA PRO A 176 -7.04 -3.20 -11.03
C PRO A 176 -7.64 -1.81 -11.24
N ALA A 177 -7.88 -1.44 -12.49
CA ALA A 177 -8.75 -0.33 -12.80
C ALA A 177 -10.22 -0.66 -12.47
N ILE A 178 -11.07 0.34 -12.33
CA ILE A 178 -12.50 0.18 -12.09
C ILE A 178 -13.22 0.02 -13.43
N ALA A 179 -13.32 -1.23 -13.91
CA ALA A 179 -14.01 -1.58 -15.14
C ALA A 179 -15.50 -1.93 -14.94
N GLY A 180 -15.91 -2.24 -13.71
CA GLY A 180 -17.30 -2.61 -13.40
C GLY A 180 -18.29 -1.49 -13.71
N GLY A 181 -19.48 -1.86 -14.19
CA GLY A 181 -20.55 -0.93 -14.56
C GLY A 181 -21.02 -1.11 -15.99
N GLU A 182 -21.83 -0.17 -16.48
CA GLU A 182 -22.37 -0.17 -17.85
C GLU A 182 -21.60 0.83 -18.73
N TRP A 183 -21.37 0.42 -19.96
CA TRP A 183 -20.59 1.15 -20.94
C TRP A 183 -21.26 1.14 -22.29
N ARG A 184 -21.33 2.32 -22.94
CA ARG A 184 -21.69 2.43 -24.35
C ARG A 184 -20.42 2.20 -25.19
N LEU A 185 -20.34 1.04 -25.83
CA LEU A 185 -19.25 0.66 -26.72
C LEU A 185 -19.55 1.14 -28.14
N VAL A 186 -18.57 1.75 -28.80
CA VAL A 186 -18.63 2.17 -30.21
C VAL A 186 -17.50 1.46 -30.95
N ARG A 187 -17.82 0.71 -32.00
CA ARG A 187 -16.85 0.01 -32.84
C ARG A 187 -16.32 0.94 -33.94
N GLY A 188 -15.23 0.55 -34.60
CA GLY A 188 -14.61 1.35 -35.66
C GLY A 188 -15.50 1.59 -36.88
N ASP A 189 -16.50 0.74 -37.12
CA ASP A 189 -17.52 0.92 -38.17
C ASP A 189 -18.68 1.85 -37.77
N GLY A 190 -18.63 2.42 -36.55
CA GLY A 190 -19.66 3.29 -36.00
C GLY A 190 -20.81 2.55 -35.32
N THR A 191 -20.88 1.25 -35.35
CA THR A 191 -21.93 0.49 -34.64
C THR A 191 -21.74 0.58 -33.13
N THR A 192 -22.86 0.60 -32.40
CA THR A 192 -22.85 0.72 -30.94
C THR A 192 -23.32 -0.56 -30.28
N ALA A 193 -22.89 -0.78 -29.05
CA ALA A 193 -23.28 -1.90 -28.20
C ALA A 193 -23.31 -1.46 -26.73
N THR A 194 -24.07 -2.18 -25.90
CA THR A 194 -24.02 -2.01 -24.44
C THR A 194 -23.12 -3.09 -23.85
N LEU A 195 -22.04 -2.68 -23.19
CA LEU A 195 -21.14 -3.57 -22.46
C LEU A 195 -21.39 -3.42 -20.96
N ALA A 196 -21.93 -4.45 -20.31
CA ALA A 196 -22.13 -4.51 -18.87
C ALA A 196 -21.04 -5.38 -18.25
N ILE A 197 -20.27 -4.85 -17.30
CA ILE A 197 -19.17 -5.55 -16.61
C ILE A 197 -19.49 -5.67 -15.12
N ALA A 198 -19.47 -6.91 -14.62
CA ALA A 198 -19.40 -7.21 -13.20
C ALA A 198 -17.93 -7.42 -12.82
N GLN A 199 -17.47 -6.77 -11.73
CA GLN A 199 -16.10 -6.83 -11.28
C GLN A 199 -16.00 -7.15 -9.80
N ARG A 200 -15.08 -8.06 -9.46
CA ARG A 200 -14.61 -8.26 -8.09
C ARG A 200 -13.07 -8.32 -8.12
N TYR A 201 -12.41 -7.27 -7.65
CA TYR A 201 -10.95 -7.08 -7.79
C TYR A 201 -10.52 -7.14 -9.26
N SER A 202 -9.57 -8.02 -9.63
CA SER A 202 -9.15 -8.27 -11.01
C SER A 202 -10.04 -9.25 -11.79
N ARG A 203 -11.00 -9.89 -11.12
CA ARG A 203 -11.94 -10.79 -11.77
C ARG A 203 -13.07 -10.01 -12.40
N VAL A 204 -13.29 -10.24 -13.70
CA VAL A 204 -14.34 -9.59 -14.47
C VAL A 204 -15.16 -10.62 -15.22
N SER A 205 -16.46 -10.36 -15.33
CA SER A 205 -17.41 -11.06 -16.18
C SER A 205 -18.39 -10.04 -16.75
N GLY A 206 -19.22 -10.40 -17.70
CA GLY A 206 -20.16 -9.42 -18.21
C GLY A 206 -20.92 -9.87 -19.43
N MET A 207 -21.60 -8.91 -20.05
CA MET A 207 -22.42 -9.10 -21.25
C MET A 207 -22.14 -7.99 -22.25
N LEU A 208 -22.16 -8.34 -23.55
CA LEU A 208 -22.19 -7.40 -24.66
C LEU A 208 -23.51 -7.58 -25.40
N ASP A 209 -24.37 -6.57 -25.42
CA ASP A 209 -25.74 -6.62 -25.97
C ASP A 209 -26.56 -7.82 -25.44
N GLY A 210 -26.45 -8.09 -24.12
CA GLY A 210 -27.14 -9.18 -23.45
C GLY A 210 -26.55 -10.58 -23.66
N ARG A 211 -25.43 -10.71 -24.39
CA ARG A 211 -24.70 -11.98 -24.60
C ARG A 211 -23.45 -12.02 -23.71
N ALA A 212 -23.21 -13.15 -23.07
CA ALA A 212 -22.08 -13.33 -22.18
C ALA A 212 -20.74 -13.15 -22.90
N ILE A 213 -19.88 -12.29 -22.35
CA ILE A 213 -18.48 -12.20 -22.79
C ILE A 213 -17.68 -13.40 -22.27
N ARG A 214 -16.63 -13.79 -22.98
CA ARG A 214 -15.76 -14.91 -22.65
C ARG A 214 -14.32 -14.46 -22.46
N ASP A 215 -13.52 -15.24 -21.75
CA ASP A 215 -12.09 -15.03 -21.53
C ASP A 215 -11.76 -13.62 -21.01
N ALA A 216 -12.69 -13.07 -20.20
CA ALA A 216 -12.55 -11.73 -19.66
C ALA A 216 -11.42 -11.67 -18.64
N ARG A 217 -10.50 -10.72 -18.81
CA ARG A 217 -9.33 -10.50 -17.95
C ARG A 217 -9.12 -9.00 -17.73
N LEU A 218 -8.77 -8.66 -16.52
CA LEU A 218 -8.37 -7.30 -16.13
C LEU A 218 -7.02 -7.37 -15.40
N ALA A 219 -5.98 -6.81 -16.00
CA ALA A 219 -4.64 -6.72 -15.42
C ALA A 219 -4.21 -5.25 -15.35
N GLY A 220 -4.21 -4.67 -14.15
CA GLY A 220 -4.09 -3.22 -14.02
C GLY A 220 -5.20 -2.50 -14.77
N ALA A 221 -4.85 -1.67 -15.75
CA ALA A 221 -5.80 -1.01 -16.65
C ALA A 221 -6.12 -1.83 -17.91
N ALA A 222 -5.38 -2.90 -18.21
CA ALA A 222 -5.58 -3.66 -19.43
C ALA A 222 -6.78 -4.61 -19.29
N LEU A 223 -7.85 -4.34 -20.06
CA LEU A 223 -9.05 -5.19 -20.18
C LEU A 223 -8.98 -5.95 -21.48
N SER A 224 -9.27 -7.26 -21.43
CA SER A 224 -9.50 -8.08 -22.62
C SER A 224 -10.69 -9.01 -22.42
N PHE A 225 -11.44 -9.27 -23.49
CA PHE A 225 -12.53 -10.24 -23.52
C PHE A 225 -12.84 -10.66 -24.97
N ALA A 226 -13.61 -11.72 -25.13
CA ALA A 226 -14.15 -12.14 -26.43
C ALA A 226 -15.68 -12.10 -26.40
N ALA A 227 -16.28 -11.66 -27.51
CA ALA A 227 -17.73 -11.68 -27.74
C ALA A 227 -18.02 -11.90 -29.24
N ASP A 228 -18.97 -12.75 -29.54
CA ASP A 228 -19.42 -13.08 -30.93
C ASP A 228 -18.25 -13.43 -31.88
N GLY A 229 -17.20 -14.09 -31.36
CA GLY A 229 -16.03 -14.50 -32.15
C GLY A 229 -15.00 -13.37 -32.33
N VAL A 230 -15.25 -12.17 -31.81
CA VAL A 230 -14.34 -11.02 -31.86
C VAL A 230 -13.59 -10.86 -30.53
N ALA A 231 -12.29 -10.65 -30.59
CA ALA A 231 -11.48 -10.30 -29.42
C ALA A 231 -11.44 -8.78 -29.22
N TYR A 232 -11.71 -8.35 -28.01
CA TYR A 232 -11.65 -6.95 -27.58
C TYR A 232 -10.47 -6.78 -26.63
N ARG A 233 -9.65 -5.75 -26.87
CA ARG A 233 -8.56 -5.34 -25.98
C ARG A 233 -8.60 -3.85 -25.83
N GLY A 234 -8.40 -3.34 -24.61
CA GLY A 234 -8.41 -1.90 -24.35
C GLY A 234 -7.86 -1.54 -22.98
N ALA A 235 -7.60 -0.27 -22.80
CA ALA A 235 -7.17 0.31 -21.53
C ALA A 235 -8.34 1.01 -20.85
N VAL A 236 -8.59 0.65 -19.59
CA VAL A 236 -9.65 1.24 -18.74
C VAL A 236 -9.12 2.51 -18.11
N GLY A 237 -9.79 3.64 -18.38
CA GLY A 237 -9.65 4.89 -17.65
C GLY A 237 -10.88 5.16 -16.78
N ASP A 238 -10.98 6.38 -16.23
CA ASP A 238 -12.05 6.74 -15.28
C ASP A 238 -13.45 6.60 -15.88
N ARG A 239 -13.66 7.18 -17.07
CA ARG A 239 -14.95 7.21 -17.78
C ARG A 239 -14.89 6.62 -19.19
N THR A 240 -13.73 6.11 -19.60
CA THR A 240 -13.54 5.61 -20.96
C THR A 240 -12.75 4.31 -20.94
N ILE A 241 -13.05 3.42 -21.91
CA ILE A 241 -12.17 2.30 -22.26
C ILE A 241 -11.74 2.54 -23.70
N ILE A 242 -10.43 2.57 -23.95
CA ILE A 242 -9.88 2.81 -25.29
C ILE A 242 -9.26 1.50 -25.78
N GLY A 243 -9.84 0.96 -26.82
CA GLY A 243 -9.33 -0.22 -27.53
C GLY A 243 -8.72 0.14 -28.88
N ASP A 244 -8.15 -0.87 -29.56
CA ASP A 244 -7.46 -0.68 -30.86
C ASP A 244 -8.43 -0.24 -31.96
N THR A 245 -9.65 -0.83 -32.00
CA THR A 245 -10.68 -0.60 -33.03
C THR A 245 -12.03 -0.25 -32.45
N TRP A 246 -12.09 0.09 -31.17
CA TRP A 246 -13.31 0.40 -30.44
C TRP A 246 -13.02 1.31 -29.25
N ARG A 247 -14.02 1.98 -28.78
CA ARG A 247 -13.98 2.72 -27.50
C ARG A 247 -15.27 2.51 -26.74
N ALA A 248 -15.24 2.69 -25.44
CA ALA A 248 -16.46 2.72 -24.65
C ALA A 248 -16.46 3.90 -23.68
N GLU A 249 -17.64 4.43 -23.43
CA GLU A 249 -17.89 5.50 -22.47
C GLU A 249 -18.82 4.97 -21.40
N ARG A 250 -18.53 5.29 -20.15
CA ARG A 250 -19.34 4.87 -19.00
C ARG A 250 -20.73 5.49 -19.10
N ILE A 251 -21.75 4.65 -18.95
CA ILE A 251 -23.15 5.09 -18.79
C ILE A 251 -23.35 5.32 -17.29
N ASP A 252 -23.82 6.50 -16.91
CA ASP A 252 -24.10 6.86 -15.50
C ASP A 252 -25.42 6.23 -15.03
#